data_8653ab6e6009ad336e52d5f0b6d65cec
#
_entry.id   8653ab6e6009ad336e52d5f0b6d65cec
#
_cell.length_a   1.000
_cell.length_b   1.000
_cell.length_c   1.000
_cell.angle_alpha   90.00
_cell.angle_beta   90.00
_cell.angle_gamma   90.00
#
_symmetry.space_group_name_H-M   'P 1'
#
loop_
_entity.id
_entity.type
_entity.pdbx_description
1 polymer ?
#
loop_
_entity_poly.entity_id
_entity_poly.type
_entity_poly.pdbx_seq_one_letter_code
_entity_poly.pdbx_strand_id
1 'polypeptide(L)'
;MTYVLLADAKRWVGRSDTDDDAEFTAALNGAERAIDRHCGQRFELDVSATARLFRVTDSCEADLGAQAAVIGNTAGMVVATDDDDDGTAETVWAAGDYYTLPLSGVGPDGRTGWPVNRLVAVGRSFPVGTRRPALQVTARWGWAATPEPVLLAERMLFAAWYQRRATMTGAGGFEGWFASAIRDDQAVTDLLAPYRTGTAIAGMA
;
A
#
# COMPACT_ATOMS: atom_id res chain seq x y z
N MET A 1 -12.65 -3.45 4.31
CA MET A 1 -13.32 -4.02 3.10
C MET A 1 -12.32 -4.96 2.47
N THR A 2 -12.69 -6.19 2.12
CA THR A 2 -11.72 -7.16 1.54
C THR A 2 -11.39 -6.79 0.09
N TYR A 3 -10.17 -7.06 -0.35
CA TYR A 3 -9.75 -6.82 -1.74
C TYR A 3 -10.55 -7.70 -2.71
N VAL A 4 -10.78 -8.96 -2.33
CA VAL A 4 -11.63 -9.89 -3.09
C VAL A 4 -13.04 -9.89 -2.52
N LEU A 5 -14.05 -9.75 -3.38
CA LEU A 5 -15.44 -9.85 -2.96
C LEU A 5 -15.76 -11.28 -2.50
N LEU A 6 -16.56 -11.41 -1.44
CA LEU A 6 -16.98 -12.71 -0.91
C LEU A 6 -17.57 -13.63 -2.00
N ALA A 7 -18.41 -13.07 -2.87
CA ALA A 7 -19.01 -13.83 -3.97
C ALA A 7 -17.97 -14.40 -4.95
N ASP A 8 -16.90 -13.65 -5.22
CA ASP A 8 -15.82 -14.11 -6.10
C ASP A 8 -14.95 -15.17 -5.42
N ALA A 9 -14.65 -14.99 -4.13
CA ALA A 9 -13.92 -15.99 -3.35
C ALA A 9 -14.70 -17.32 -3.26
N LYS A 10 -16.01 -17.26 -3.03
CA LYS A 10 -16.88 -18.43 -3.02
C LYS A 10 -16.89 -19.14 -4.37
N ARG A 11 -17.02 -18.38 -5.46
CA ARG A 11 -16.98 -18.91 -6.82
C ARG A 11 -15.65 -19.61 -7.11
N TRP A 12 -14.55 -19.05 -6.61
CA TRP A 12 -13.20 -19.63 -6.76
C TRP A 12 -13.06 -21.01 -6.13
N VAL A 13 -13.73 -21.26 -5.01
CA VAL A 13 -13.74 -22.57 -4.33
C VAL A 13 -14.98 -23.42 -4.64
N GLY A 14 -15.77 -23.06 -5.66
CA GLY A 14 -16.92 -23.84 -6.11
C GLY A 14 -18.13 -23.81 -5.15
N ARG A 15 -18.29 -22.73 -4.37
CA ARG A 15 -19.41 -22.54 -3.43
C ARG A 15 -20.33 -21.42 -3.87
N SER A 16 -21.64 -21.58 -3.55
CA SER A 16 -22.68 -20.57 -3.83
C SER A 16 -23.69 -20.38 -2.71
N ASP A 17 -23.68 -21.30 -1.71
CA ASP A 17 -24.56 -21.19 -0.52
C ASP A 17 -24.10 -20.05 0.40
N THR A 18 -24.91 -19.74 1.42
CA THR A 18 -24.68 -18.65 2.38
C THR A 18 -24.37 -19.11 3.79
N ASP A 19 -24.31 -20.42 4.02
CA ASP A 19 -24.25 -21.02 5.36
C ASP A 19 -22.96 -20.63 6.11
N ASP A 20 -21.84 -20.52 5.39
CA ASP A 20 -20.51 -20.21 5.95
C ASP A 20 -20.07 -18.77 5.68
N ASP A 21 -20.93 -17.86 5.22
CA ASP A 21 -20.54 -16.50 4.77
C ASP A 21 -19.81 -15.67 5.83
N ALA A 22 -20.20 -15.82 7.10
CA ALA A 22 -19.52 -15.10 8.20
C ALA A 22 -18.09 -15.62 8.40
N GLU A 23 -17.90 -16.94 8.32
CA GLU A 23 -16.57 -17.56 8.44
C GLU A 23 -15.68 -17.21 7.24
N PHE A 24 -16.23 -17.25 6.03
CA PHE A 24 -15.52 -16.87 4.80
C PHE A 24 -15.10 -15.40 4.81
N THR A 25 -16.00 -14.51 5.29
CA THR A 25 -15.66 -13.09 5.46
C THR A 25 -14.52 -12.90 6.47
N ALA A 26 -14.57 -13.62 7.58
CA ALA A 26 -13.50 -13.56 8.58
C ALA A 26 -12.16 -14.06 8.01
N ALA A 27 -12.18 -15.12 7.20
CA ALA A 27 -10.99 -15.66 6.55
C ALA A 27 -10.40 -14.68 5.51
N LEU A 28 -11.24 -14.05 4.68
CA LEU A 28 -10.81 -13.02 3.72
C LEU A 28 -10.19 -11.82 4.45
N ASN A 29 -10.82 -11.32 5.51
CA ASN A 29 -10.25 -10.25 6.33
C ASN A 29 -8.89 -10.66 6.95
N GLY A 30 -8.73 -11.93 7.31
CA GLY A 30 -7.46 -12.47 7.82
C GLY A 30 -6.38 -12.51 6.75
N ALA A 31 -6.73 -12.96 5.54
CA ALA A 31 -5.82 -13.00 4.39
C ALA A 31 -5.36 -11.58 3.98
N GLU A 32 -6.29 -10.63 3.86
CA GLU A 32 -6.01 -9.23 3.58
C GLU A 32 -5.00 -8.63 4.56
N ARG A 33 -5.25 -8.76 5.87
CA ARG A 33 -4.33 -8.25 6.90
C ARG A 33 -2.96 -8.92 6.87
N ALA A 34 -2.89 -10.20 6.52
CA ALA A 34 -1.63 -10.90 6.39
C ALA A 34 -0.83 -10.39 5.17
N ILE A 35 -1.50 -10.12 4.05
CA ILE A 35 -0.92 -9.51 2.85
C ILE A 35 -0.40 -8.11 3.19
N ASP A 36 -1.22 -7.26 3.81
CA ASP A 36 -0.83 -5.91 4.21
C ASP A 36 0.40 -5.91 5.09
N ARG A 37 0.42 -6.78 6.08
CA ARG A 37 1.58 -6.92 6.97
C ARG A 37 2.82 -7.43 6.23
N HIS A 38 2.66 -8.38 5.31
CA HIS A 38 3.76 -8.92 4.51
C HIS A 38 4.34 -7.86 3.57
N CYS A 39 3.48 -7.06 2.94
CA CYS A 39 3.86 -6.00 2.02
C CYS A 39 4.27 -4.70 2.73
N GLY A 40 3.88 -4.52 4.00
CA GLY A 40 4.09 -3.29 4.75
C GLY A 40 3.24 -2.10 4.27
N GLN A 41 2.18 -2.36 3.50
CA GLN A 41 1.28 -1.33 2.97
C GLN A 41 -0.12 -1.89 2.72
N ARG A 42 -1.10 -0.99 2.60
CA ARG A 42 -2.48 -1.30 2.24
C ARG A 42 -2.73 -1.00 0.77
N PHE A 43 -3.56 -1.83 0.12
CA PHE A 43 -3.90 -1.71 -1.29
C PHE A 43 -5.28 -1.10 -1.53
N GLU A 44 -5.77 -0.33 -0.59
CA GLU A 44 -7.01 0.46 -0.68
C GLU A 44 -6.70 1.95 -0.83
N LEU A 45 -7.54 2.67 -1.57
CA LEU A 45 -7.50 4.13 -1.64
C LEU A 45 -8.33 4.72 -0.51
N ASP A 46 -7.76 5.65 0.25
CA ASP A 46 -8.50 6.41 1.25
C ASP A 46 -9.70 7.13 0.62
N VAL A 47 -10.83 7.14 1.32
CA VAL A 47 -12.08 7.74 0.83
C VAL A 47 -11.94 9.25 0.61
N SER A 48 -11.20 9.92 1.51
CA SER A 48 -10.97 11.37 1.48
C SER A 48 -9.48 11.68 1.50
N ALA A 49 -9.12 12.85 0.98
CA ALA A 49 -7.76 13.37 1.12
C ALA A 49 -7.49 13.74 2.58
N THR A 50 -6.34 13.35 3.08
CA THR A 50 -5.86 13.68 4.42
C THR A 50 -4.44 14.23 4.38
N ALA A 51 -4.13 15.16 5.28
CA ALA A 51 -2.79 15.70 5.42
C ALA A 51 -1.91 14.74 6.21
N ARG A 52 -0.70 14.48 5.71
CA ARG A 52 0.35 13.75 6.42
C ARG A 52 1.63 14.55 6.44
N LEU A 53 2.36 14.45 7.54
CA LEU A 53 3.64 15.12 7.74
C LEU A 53 4.79 14.18 7.47
N PHE A 54 5.81 14.67 6.77
CA PHE A 54 6.99 13.90 6.38
C PHE A 54 8.27 14.60 6.83
N ARG A 55 9.21 13.82 7.29
CA ARG A 55 10.57 14.28 7.51
C ARG A 55 11.35 14.09 6.22
N VAL A 56 11.92 15.17 5.71
CA VAL A 56 12.74 15.16 4.50
C VAL A 56 14.22 15.12 4.88
N THR A 57 14.97 14.26 4.25
CA THR A 57 16.41 14.08 4.47
C THR A 57 17.26 14.53 3.28
N ASP A 58 16.62 14.73 2.13
CA ASP A 58 17.25 15.22 0.89
C ASP A 58 16.52 16.48 0.42
N SER A 59 17.25 17.57 0.16
CA SER A 59 16.67 18.83 -0.28
C SER A 59 16.04 18.80 -1.68
N CYS A 60 16.41 17.84 -2.50
CA CYS A 60 15.89 17.67 -3.86
C CYS A 60 14.77 16.65 -3.95
N GLU A 61 14.73 15.66 -3.03
CA GLU A 61 13.79 14.55 -3.11
C GLU A 61 13.17 14.24 -1.74
N ALA A 62 11.86 14.04 -1.72
CA ALA A 62 11.12 13.57 -0.55
C ALA A 62 10.59 12.15 -0.82
N ASP A 63 11.12 11.16 -0.10
CA ASP A 63 10.67 9.78 -0.15
C ASP A 63 9.50 9.57 0.82
N LEU A 64 8.29 9.51 0.27
CA LEU A 64 7.06 9.21 1.02
C LEU A 64 6.96 7.72 1.32
N GLY A 65 7.46 6.88 0.39
CA GLY A 65 7.42 5.42 0.49
C GLY A 65 8.24 4.87 1.66
N ALA A 66 9.36 5.51 2.01
CA ALA A 66 10.15 5.17 3.18
C ALA A 66 9.37 5.32 4.50
N GLN A 67 8.32 6.14 4.51
CA GLN A 67 7.40 6.36 5.63
C GLN A 67 6.07 5.63 5.45
N ALA A 68 6.06 4.56 4.65
CA ALA A 68 4.90 3.71 4.35
C ALA A 68 3.68 4.49 3.81
N ALA A 69 3.93 5.56 3.06
CA ALA A 69 2.89 6.38 2.45
C ALA A 69 3.04 6.41 0.94
N VAL A 70 1.96 6.08 0.25
CA VAL A 70 1.87 6.14 -1.21
C VAL A 70 0.59 6.87 -1.61
N ILE A 71 0.63 7.66 -2.68
CA ILE A 71 -0.48 8.47 -3.14
C ILE A 71 -1.11 7.78 -4.36
N GLY A 72 -2.31 7.29 -4.21
CA GLY A 72 -3.04 6.61 -5.28
C GLY A 72 -3.83 7.57 -6.18
N ASN A 73 -4.07 8.79 -5.71
CA ASN A 73 -4.73 9.81 -6.51
C ASN A 73 -4.14 11.19 -6.20
N THR A 74 -3.55 11.79 -7.22
CA THR A 74 -2.93 13.12 -7.16
C THR A 74 -3.91 14.27 -7.45
N ALA A 75 -5.15 13.97 -7.84
CA ALA A 75 -6.15 15.01 -8.05
C ALA A 75 -6.45 15.76 -6.74
N GLY A 76 -6.24 17.07 -6.73
CA GLY A 76 -6.38 17.89 -5.54
C GLY A 76 -5.27 17.70 -4.50
N MET A 77 -4.15 17.09 -4.87
CA MET A 77 -2.97 17.01 -4.00
C MET A 77 -2.45 18.41 -3.69
N VAL A 78 -2.12 18.64 -2.41
CA VAL A 78 -1.47 19.86 -1.95
C VAL A 78 -0.16 19.49 -1.28
N VAL A 79 0.91 20.15 -1.69
CA VAL A 79 2.24 20.05 -1.09
C VAL A 79 2.54 21.38 -0.41
N ALA A 80 2.92 21.36 0.85
CA ALA A 80 3.29 22.55 1.61
C ALA A 80 4.49 22.27 2.50
N THR A 81 5.30 23.29 2.77
CA THR A 81 6.47 23.21 3.65
C THR A 81 6.38 24.19 4.80
N ASP A 82 6.92 23.76 5.93
CA ASP A 82 7.22 24.58 7.12
C ASP A 82 8.68 25.05 6.96
N ASP A 83 8.85 26.30 6.53
CA ASP A 83 10.17 26.83 6.18
C ASP A 83 10.89 27.47 7.39
N ASP A 84 10.18 27.81 8.47
CA ASP A 84 10.72 28.44 9.68
C ASP A 84 10.75 27.52 10.92
N ASP A 85 10.34 26.23 10.76
CA ASP A 85 10.35 25.18 11.79
C ASP A 85 9.43 25.50 13.00
N ASP A 86 8.34 26.27 12.75
CA ASP A 86 7.35 26.59 13.80
C ASP A 86 6.30 25.48 13.99
N GLY A 87 6.17 24.58 13.05
CA GLY A 87 5.25 23.43 13.04
C GLY A 87 4.01 23.66 12.18
N THR A 88 3.98 24.75 11.43
CA THR A 88 2.91 25.08 10.48
C THR A 88 3.47 24.98 9.06
N ALA A 89 2.78 24.31 8.16
CA ALA A 89 3.19 24.22 6.74
C ALA A 89 2.46 25.32 5.95
N GLU A 90 3.01 26.54 5.94
CA GLU A 90 2.41 27.72 5.35
C GLU A 90 2.81 27.93 3.89
N THR A 91 3.96 27.42 3.45
CA THR A 91 4.44 27.63 2.09
C THR A 91 3.88 26.55 1.16
N VAL A 92 2.81 26.88 0.46
CA VAL A 92 2.19 25.97 -0.54
C VAL A 92 2.99 25.99 -1.84
N TRP A 93 3.30 24.81 -2.35
CA TRP A 93 4.04 24.61 -3.60
C TRP A 93 3.08 24.55 -4.79
N ALA A 94 3.42 25.24 -5.88
CA ALA A 94 2.70 25.15 -7.14
C ALA A 94 3.00 23.80 -7.83
N ALA A 95 2.10 23.37 -8.72
CA ALA A 95 2.27 22.09 -9.44
C ALA A 95 3.54 22.02 -10.32
N GLY A 96 4.14 23.17 -10.67
CA GLY A 96 5.40 23.26 -11.39
C GLY A 96 6.66 23.21 -10.52
N ASP A 97 6.50 23.34 -9.20
CA ASP A 97 7.62 23.34 -8.25
C ASP A 97 8.12 21.94 -7.90
N TYR A 98 7.42 20.91 -8.35
CA TYR A 98 7.80 19.50 -8.14
C TYR A 98 7.23 18.60 -9.23
N TYR A 99 7.79 17.39 -9.32
CA TYR A 99 7.16 16.27 -10.05
C TYR A 99 7.12 15.03 -9.17
N THR A 100 6.28 14.08 -9.58
CA THR A 100 5.99 12.86 -8.81
C THR A 100 6.67 11.63 -9.42
N LEU A 101 7.13 10.72 -8.59
CA LEU A 101 7.65 9.42 -9.01
C LEU A 101 6.80 8.28 -8.46
N PRO A 102 6.64 7.17 -9.21
CA PRO A 102 7.21 6.91 -10.53
C PRO A 102 6.58 7.80 -11.61
N LEU A 103 7.38 8.16 -12.62
CA LEU A 103 6.89 9.00 -13.73
C LEU A 103 5.71 8.31 -14.44
N SER A 104 4.63 9.08 -14.65
CA SER A 104 3.39 8.58 -15.27
C SER A 104 2.77 7.38 -14.56
N GLY A 105 3.13 7.12 -13.30
CA GLY A 105 2.65 5.97 -12.55
C GLY A 105 3.09 4.62 -13.13
N VAL A 106 4.22 4.58 -13.83
CA VAL A 106 4.76 3.32 -14.40
C VAL A 106 5.65 2.65 -13.36
N GLY A 107 5.26 1.44 -12.95
CA GLY A 107 5.96 0.66 -11.95
C GLY A 107 7.12 -0.16 -12.50
N PRO A 108 7.76 -0.94 -11.62
CA PRO A 108 8.89 -1.82 -12.00
C PRO A 108 8.52 -2.90 -13.01
N ASP A 109 7.25 -3.24 -13.10
CA ASP A 109 6.67 -4.20 -14.06
C ASP A 109 6.36 -3.58 -15.43
N GLY A 110 6.66 -2.30 -15.62
CA GLY A 110 6.38 -1.53 -16.84
C GLY A 110 4.90 -1.19 -17.04
N ARG A 111 4.04 -1.43 -16.05
CA ARG A 111 2.61 -1.13 -16.10
C ARG A 111 2.30 0.18 -15.39
N THR A 112 1.26 0.86 -15.86
CA THR A 112 0.71 2.05 -15.21
C THR A 112 -0.16 1.66 -14.01
N GLY A 113 -0.44 2.64 -13.14
CA GLY A 113 -1.30 2.44 -11.95
C GLY A 113 -0.52 2.30 -10.64
N TRP A 114 0.81 2.42 -10.69
CA TRP A 114 1.61 2.49 -9.48
C TRP A 114 1.40 3.83 -8.77
N PRO A 115 1.20 3.81 -7.46
CA PRO A 115 1.01 5.03 -6.69
C PRO A 115 2.29 5.85 -6.61
N VAL A 116 2.13 7.16 -6.43
CA VAL A 116 3.25 8.06 -6.18
C VAL A 116 3.83 7.79 -4.81
N ASN A 117 5.14 7.60 -4.76
CA ASN A 117 5.88 7.36 -3.53
C ASN A 117 7.02 8.36 -3.28
N ARG A 118 7.32 9.23 -4.24
CA ARG A 118 8.35 10.27 -4.11
C ARG A 118 7.93 11.57 -4.78
N LEU A 119 8.43 12.68 -4.23
CA LEU A 119 8.31 14.02 -4.80
C LEU A 119 9.73 14.53 -5.07
N VAL A 120 9.94 15.12 -6.23
CA VAL A 120 11.22 15.72 -6.61
C VAL A 120 11.03 17.21 -6.84
N ALA A 121 11.81 18.04 -6.16
CA ALA A 121 11.74 19.50 -6.23
C ALA A 121 12.28 20.03 -7.57
N VAL A 122 11.65 21.08 -8.10
CA VAL A 122 12.06 21.77 -9.33
C VAL A 122 12.17 23.26 -9.04
N GLY A 123 13.37 23.80 -9.18
CA GLY A 123 13.63 25.25 -8.93
C GLY A 123 13.51 25.68 -7.48
N ARG A 124 13.24 24.74 -6.57
CA ARG A 124 13.12 24.93 -5.11
C ARG A 124 13.83 23.79 -4.38
N SER A 125 13.84 23.86 -3.06
CA SER A 125 14.40 22.81 -2.20
C SER A 125 13.47 22.51 -1.06
N PHE A 126 13.37 21.24 -0.66
CA PHE A 126 12.70 20.85 0.56
C PHE A 126 13.54 21.27 1.78
N PRO A 127 12.90 21.74 2.88
CA PRO A 127 13.61 22.06 4.11
C PRO A 127 14.15 20.77 4.74
N VAL A 128 15.47 20.74 4.97
CA VAL A 128 16.19 19.61 5.58
C VAL A 128 16.84 20.03 6.89
N GLY A 129 17.09 19.07 7.78
CA GLY A 129 17.74 19.34 9.06
C GLY A 129 16.82 20.02 10.09
N THR A 130 15.53 20.11 9.81
CA THR A 130 14.51 20.67 10.71
C THR A 130 14.30 19.80 11.95
N ARG A 131 13.88 20.40 13.05
CA ARG A 131 13.56 19.67 14.28
C ARG A 131 12.27 18.87 14.15
N ARG A 132 11.31 19.41 13.39
CA ARG A 132 9.99 18.81 13.12
C ARG A 132 9.91 18.30 11.69
N PRO A 133 8.93 17.42 11.37
CA PRO A 133 8.61 17.11 9.99
C PRO A 133 8.14 18.38 9.27
N ALA A 134 8.88 18.80 8.24
CA ALA A 134 8.68 20.09 7.59
C ALA A 134 7.99 20.00 6.23
N LEU A 135 7.61 18.81 5.78
CA LEU A 135 6.83 18.60 4.55
C LEU A 135 5.45 18.09 4.92
N GLN A 136 4.41 18.81 4.50
CA GLN A 136 3.02 18.36 4.58
C GLN A 136 2.51 18.06 3.19
N VAL A 137 1.94 16.86 3.03
CA VAL A 137 1.27 16.47 1.80
C VAL A 137 -0.17 16.10 2.11
N THR A 138 -1.11 16.75 1.47
CA THR A 138 -2.53 16.42 1.52
C THR A 138 -2.90 15.68 0.25
N ALA A 139 -3.29 14.42 0.35
CA ALA A 139 -3.61 13.58 -0.81
C ALA A 139 -4.55 12.44 -0.41
N ARG A 140 -5.06 11.70 -1.40
CA ARG A 140 -5.73 10.42 -1.17
C ARG A 140 -4.68 9.31 -1.19
N TRP A 141 -4.44 8.73 -0.03
CA TRP A 141 -3.39 7.74 0.20
C TRP A 141 -3.84 6.34 -0.17
N GLY A 142 -2.89 5.49 -0.51
CA GLY A 142 -3.11 4.10 -0.86
C GLY A 142 -2.98 3.83 -2.36
N TRP A 143 -3.64 2.80 -2.85
CA TRP A 143 -3.62 2.41 -4.26
C TRP A 143 -4.94 2.78 -4.92
N ALA A 144 -4.90 3.34 -6.13
CA ALA A 144 -6.11 3.70 -6.88
C ALA A 144 -6.97 2.46 -7.21
N ALA A 145 -6.34 1.33 -7.44
CA ALA A 145 -6.98 0.02 -7.58
C ALA A 145 -6.04 -1.06 -7.01
N THR A 146 -6.60 -2.07 -6.38
CA THR A 146 -5.81 -3.23 -5.90
C THR A 146 -5.20 -3.96 -7.08
N PRO A 147 -3.88 -4.19 -7.11
CA PRO A 147 -3.23 -4.91 -8.20
C PRO A 147 -3.73 -6.35 -8.35
N GLU A 148 -3.88 -6.82 -9.60
CA GLU A 148 -4.32 -8.20 -9.87
C GLU A 148 -3.47 -9.29 -9.19
N PRO A 149 -2.13 -9.19 -9.09
CA PRO A 149 -1.34 -10.16 -8.34
C PRO A 149 -1.71 -10.22 -6.85
N VAL A 150 -2.09 -9.11 -6.24
CA VAL A 150 -2.55 -9.06 -4.84
C VAL A 150 -3.91 -9.74 -4.69
N LEU A 151 -4.85 -9.48 -5.62
CA LEU A 151 -6.14 -10.16 -5.68
C LEU A 151 -5.98 -11.67 -5.86
N LEU A 152 -5.06 -12.09 -6.71
CA LEU A 152 -4.77 -13.50 -6.93
C LEU A 152 -4.16 -14.14 -5.67
N ALA A 153 -3.22 -13.48 -5.02
CA ALA A 153 -2.62 -13.94 -3.78
C ALA A 153 -3.68 -14.15 -2.68
N GLU A 154 -4.62 -13.20 -2.53
CA GLU A 154 -5.72 -13.35 -1.57
C GLU A 154 -6.63 -14.55 -1.89
N ARG A 155 -6.98 -14.74 -3.17
CA ARG A 155 -7.77 -15.93 -3.62
C ARG A 155 -7.05 -17.24 -3.33
N MET A 156 -5.73 -17.30 -3.58
CA MET A 156 -4.91 -18.49 -3.31
C MET A 156 -4.88 -18.81 -1.81
N LEU A 157 -4.65 -17.79 -0.97
CA LEU A 157 -4.65 -17.94 0.48
C LEU A 157 -6.02 -18.38 1.00
N PHE A 158 -7.09 -17.77 0.50
CA PHE A 158 -8.45 -18.19 0.85
C PHE A 158 -8.74 -19.64 0.45
N ALA A 159 -8.36 -20.05 -0.76
CA ALA A 159 -8.54 -21.44 -1.22
C ALA A 159 -7.73 -22.44 -0.38
N ALA A 160 -6.50 -22.12 -0.05
CA ALA A 160 -5.66 -22.95 0.82
C ALA A 160 -6.25 -23.09 2.23
N TRP A 161 -6.76 -22.00 2.78
CA TRP A 161 -7.48 -22.02 4.06
C TRP A 161 -8.76 -22.87 3.95
N TYR A 162 -9.56 -22.68 2.90
CA TYR A 162 -10.81 -23.41 2.69
C TYR A 162 -10.58 -24.92 2.67
N GLN A 163 -9.54 -25.39 1.99
CA GLN A 163 -9.21 -26.82 1.93
C GLN A 163 -8.80 -27.41 3.28
N ARG A 164 -8.20 -26.60 4.16
CA ARG A 164 -7.67 -27.04 5.46
C ARG A 164 -8.57 -26.71 6.65
N ARG A 165 -9.65 -25.95 6.47
CA ARG A 165 -10.50 -25.47 7.58
C ARG A 165 -11.01 -26.57 8.51
N ALA A 166 -11.36 -27.72 7.96
CA ALA A 166 -11.87 -28.85 8.73
C ALA A 166 -10.82 -29.52 9.64
N THR A 167 -9.52 -29.27 9.41
CA THR A 167 -8.40 -29.85 10.17
C THR A 167 -7.68 -28.83 11.04
N MET A 168 -8.10 -27.56 10.99
CA MET A 168 -7.48 -26.47 11.77
C MET A 168 -7.99 -26.48 13.22
N THR A 169 -7.41 -27.33 14.03
CA THR A 169 -7.59 -27.32 15.48
C THR A 169 -6.38 -26.68 16.12
N GLY A 170 -6.43 -25.37 16.40
CA GLY A 170 -5.32 -24.72 17.10
C GLY A 170 -5.48 -23.22 17.34
N ALA A 171 -4.83 -22.73 18.39
CA ALA A 171 -4.96 -21.41 19.00
C ALA A 171 -4.32 -20.25 18.21
N GLY A 172 -3.94 -20.44 16.96
CA GLY A 172 -3.19 -19.42 16.19
C GLY A 172 -4.02 -18.33 15.50
N GLY A 173 -5.34 -18.45 15.49
CA GLY A 173 -6.23 -17.52 14.76
C GLY A 173 -5.92 -17.42 13.24
N PHE A 174 -6.82 -16.80 12.49
CA PHE A 174 -6.68 -16.66 11.03
C PHE A 174 -5.40 -15.94 10.61
N GLU A 175 -5.05 -14.83 11.26
CA GLU A 175 -3.88 -14.02 10.87
C GLU A 175 -2.55 -14.77 11.00
N GLY A 176 -2.37 -15.53 12.07
CA GLY A 176 -1.15 -16.33 12.28
C GLY A 176 -0.97 -17.40 11.21
N TRP A 177 -2.05 -18.06 10.87
CA TRP A 177 -2.04 -19.09 9.82
C TRP A 177 -1.71 -18.49 8.43
N PHE A 178 -2.38 -17.39 8.05
CA PHE A 178 -2.11 -16.74 6.76
C PHE A 178 -0.69 -16.20 6.65
N ALA A 179 -0.14 -15.64 7.73
CA ALA A 179 1.26 -15.21 7.74
C ALA A 179 2.25 -16.36 7.52
N SER A 180 1.93 -17.55 8.04
CA SER A 180 2.69 -18.77 7.77
C SER A 180 2.50 -19.23 6.31
N ALA A 181 1.25 -19.26 5.85
CA ALA A 181 0.92 -19.69 4.49
C ALA A 181 1.62 -18.85 3.41
N ILE A 182 1.73 -17.53 3.61
CA ILE A 182 2.47 -16.65 2.69
C ILE A 182 3.94 -17.04 2.62
N ARG A 183 4.58 -17.34 3.75
CA ARG A 183 6.01 -17.72 3.76
C ARG A 183 6.27 -19.10 3.18
N ASP A 184 5.32 -20.00 3.33
CA ASP A 184 5.46 -21.40 2.94
C ASP A 184 5.07 -21.62 1.46
N ASP A 185 4.32 -20.69 0.85
CA ASP A 185 3.91 -20.72 -0.56
C ASP A 185 4.76 -19.75 -1.39
N GLN A 186 5.72 -20.29 -2.13
CA GLN A 186 6.62 -19.51 -2.98
C GLN A 186 5.86 -18.72 -4.05
N ALA A 187 4.77 -19.28 -4.61
CA ALA A 187 3.99 -18.60 -5.64
C ALA A 187 3.30 -17.36 -5.09
N VAL A 188 2.74 -17.42 -3.88
CA VAL A 188 2.16 -16.27 -3.19
C VAL A 188 3.25 -15.23 -2.86
N THR A 189 4.40 -15.67 -2.36
CA THR A 189 5.54 -14.79 -2.05
C THR A 189 6.03 -14.06 -3.30
N ASP A 190 6.17 -14.75 -4.43
CA ASP A 190 6.63 -14.17 -5.69
C ASP A 190 5.63 -13.15 -6.25
N LEU A 191 4.31 -13.44 -6.14
CA LEU A 191 3.27 -12.49 -6.53
C LEU A 191 3.32 -11.19 -5.71
N LEU A 192 3.64 -11.28 -4.43
CA LEU A 192 3.67 -10.14 -3.51
C LEU A 192 5.02 -9.41 -3.48
N ALA A 193 6.11 -10.03 -3.95
CA ALA A 193 7.46 -9.48 -3.88
C ALA A 193 7.61 -8.06 -4.44
N PRO A 194 7.02 -7.70 -5.62
CA PRO A 194 7.13 -6.35 -6.17
C PRO A 194 6.47 -5.27 -5.30
N TYR A 195 5.54 -5.67 -4.44
CA TYR A 195 4.70 -4.76 -3.66
C TYR A 195 5.17 -4.58 -2.22
N ARG A 196 6.30 -5.16 -1.83
CA ARG A 196 6.84 -5.00 -0.47
C ARG A 196 7.50 -3.63 -0.32
N THR A 197 7.05 -2.87 0.69
CA THR A 197 7.74 -1.63 1.09
C THR A 197 9.09 -1.97 1.72
N GLY A 198 10.11 -1.14 1.44
CA GLY A 198 11.47 -1.38 1.95
C GLY A 198 12.33 -2.31 1.10
N THR A 199 11.79 -2.93 0.04
CA THR A 199 12.62 -3.43 -1.03
C THR A 199 12.98 -2.23 -1.89
N ALA A 200 13.96 -1.45 -1.46
CA ALA A 200 14.58 -0.47 -2.34
C ALA A 200 14.93 -1.20 -3.64
N ILE A 201 14.42 -0.69 -4.76
CA ILE A 201 14.82 -1.16 -6.08
C ILE A 201 16.32 -0.81 -6.19
N ALA A 202 17.17 -1.70 -5.67
CA ALA A 202 18.59 -1.69 -5.90
C ALA A 202 18.77 -2.13 -7.35
N GLY A 203 18.82 -1.16 -8.25
CA GLY A 203 19.15 -1.50 -9.63
C GLY A 203 18.52 -0.62 -10.69
N MET A 204 18.47 0.70 -10.51
CA MET A 204 18.41 1.65 -11.63
C MET A 204 19.25 2.88 -11.26
N ALA A 205 20.57 2.71 -11.32
CA ALA A 205 21.52 3.82 -11.45
C ALA A 205 21.86 3.96 -12.93
#